data_671d4f9b764e5259d477441a1883c60c
#
_entry.id   671d4f9b764e5259d477441a1883c60c
#
_cell.length_a   1.000
_cell.length_b   1.000
_cell.length_c   1.000
_cell.angle_alpha   90.00
_cell.angle_beta   90.00
_cell.angle_gamma   90.00
#
_symmetry.space_group_name_H-M   'P 1'
#
loop_
_entity.id
_entity.type
_entity.pdbx_description
1 polymer ?
#
loop_
_entity_poly.entity_id
_entity_poly.type
_entity_poly.pdbx_seq_one_letter_code
_entity_poly.pdbx_strand_id
1 'polypeptide(L)'
;MNRVRTRFAPSPTGYMHIGNLRTALYEYLIAKSQGGDFVLRIEDTDRSRYVEGAEKVIYNTLKAVGLKHDEGPDVGGSYGPYIQSERRGEYIKYALELVKSGAAYYCFCEKSEDNEGVFQSGHSDKCRDLSESEVNKLLAEGKKYVIRQKMPKDGSTSFDDAVFGTVTVENKELEDQILIKSDGYPTYNFANVIDDHEMAITHVVRGCEYLSSTPKYNLLYKAFGWEAPVYVHLPLIMGKNEDGTVSKLSKRHGAVSFEDLTNMGYLPEAIINYIAFLGWCPDSNREIFSLSELTQEFSVDRISKSPSVFDYKKLDWYSAEYIKSKTLEEFEEMAWPYISR
;
A
#
# COMPACT_ATOMS: atom_id res chain seq x y z
N MET A 1 -22.17 9.55 9.66
CA MET A 1 -21.01 8.71 9.29
C MET A 1 -20.11 9.56 8.42
N ASN A 2 -18.80 9.56 8.66
CA ASN A 2 -17.87 10.25 7.78
C ASN A 2 -17.91 9.60 6.39
N ARG A 3 -17.76 10.41 5.33
CA ARG A 3 -17.67 9.92 3.94
C ARG A 3 -16.53 8.93 3.82
N VAL A 4 -16.74 7.79 3.17
CA VAL A 4 -15.70 6.78 2.96
C VAL A 4 -14.58 7.37 2.10
N ARG A 5 -13.34 7.22 2.55
CA ARG A 5 -12.15 7.66 1.82
C ARG A 5 -11.09 6.58 1.84
N THR A 6 -10.69 6.16 0.67
CA THR A 6 -9.58 5.22 0.45
C THR A 6 -8.45 5.93 -0.27
N ARG A 7 -7.27 5.33 -0.28
CA ARG A 7 -6.12 5.88 -1.02
C ARG A 7 -5.30 4.79 -1.70
N PHE A 8 -5.04 4.92 -2.96
CA PHE A 8 -3.96 4.21 -3.62
C PHE A 8 -2.66 5.01 -3.41
N ALA A 9 -1.69 4.36 -2.79
CA ALA A 9 -0.47 5.02 -2.35
C ALA A 9 0.79 4.31 -2.88
N PRO A 10 0.99 4.30 -4.23
CA PRO A 10 2.11 3.61 -4.84
C PRO A 10 3.42 4.38 -4.67
N SER A 11 4.52 3.63 -4.48
CA SER A 11 5.86 4.18 -4.69
C SER A 11 6.19 4.16 -6.18
N PRO A 12 6.80 5.22 -6.76
CA PRO A 12 7.12 5.32 -8.18
C PRO A 12 8.39 4.50 -8.51
N THR A 13 8.26 3.18 -8.57
CA THR A 13 9.37 2.22 -8.72
C THR A 13 9.40 1.49 -10.07
N GLY A 14 8.60 1.92 -11.04
CA GLY A 14 8.53 1.36 -12.39
C GLY A 14 7.13 0.87 -12.79
N TYR A 15 7.06 -0.30 -13.44
CA TYR A 15 5.81 -0.85 -13.95
C TYR A 15 4.80 -1.22 -12.86
N MET A 16 3.49 -1.14 -13.22
CA MET A 16 2.40 -1.45 -12.30
C MET A 16 2.23 -2.97 -12.15
N HIS A 17 2.75 -3.52 -11.05
CA HIS A 17 2.55 -4.93 -10.70
C HIS A 17 1.06 -5.24 -10.48
N ILE A 18 0.59 -6.41 -10.94
CA ILE A 18 -0.81 -6.85 -10.81
C ILE A 18 -1.31 -6.82 -9.35
N GLY A 19 -0.45 -7.12 -8.38
CA GLY A 19 -0.80 -7.00 -6.95
C GLY A 19 -1.14 -5.58 -6.54
N ASN A 20 -0.37 -4.59 -7.02
CA ASN A 20 -0.65 -3.17 -6.74
C ASN A 20 -1.92 -2.71 -7.46
N LEU A 21 -2.11 -3.14 -8.72
CA LEU A 21 -3.31 -2.80 -9.48
C LEU A 21 -4.57 -3.40 -8.83
N ARG A 22 -4.50 -4.65 -8.28
CA ARG A 22 -5.59 -5.22 -7.50
C ARG A 22 -5.89 -4.39 -6.24
N THR A 23 -4.86 -3.94 -5.54
CA THR A 23 -5.04 -3.06 -4.38
C THR A 23 -5.74 -1.77 -4.78
N ALA A 24 -5.29 -1.10 -5.84
CA ALA A 24 -5.93 0.11 -6.37
C ALA A 24 -7.39 -0.15 -6.77
N LEU A 25 -7.67 -1.28 -7.42
CA LEU A 25 -9.06 -1.66 -7.78
C LEU A 25 -9.94 -1.81 -6.53
N TYR A 26 -9.47 -2.53 -5.50
CA TYR A 26 -10.28 -2.74 -4.31
C TYR A 26 -10.50 -1.46 -3.52
N GLU A 27 -9.50 -0.59 -3.44
CA GLU A 27 -9.63 0.75 -2.86
C GLU A 27 -10.68 1.59 -3.61
N TYR A 28 -10.64 1.55 -4.94
CA TYR A 28 -11.63 2.20 -5.79
C TYR A 28 -13.04 1.63 -5.55
N LEU A 29 -13.19 0.31 -5.55
CA LEU A 29 -14.48 -0.35 -5.36
C LEU A 29 -15.07 -0.07 -3.98
N ILE A 30 -14.26 -0.10 -2.90
CA ILE A 30 -14.70 0.25 -1.54
C ILE A 30 -15.18 1.70 -1.47
N ALA A 31 -14.44 2.63 -2.05
CA ALA A 31 -14.84 4.04 -2.04
C ALA A 31 -16.11 4.25 -2.86
N LYS A 32 -16.14 3.78 -4.10
CA LYS A 32 -17.21 4.09 -5.05
C LYS A 32 -18.53 3.36 -4.74
N SER A 33 -18.48 2.14 -4.21
CA SER A 33 -19.71 1.42 -3.77
C SER A 33 -20.44 2.16 -2.64
N GLN A 34 -19.75 3.00 -1.89
CA GLN A 34 -20.29 3.76 -0.77
C GLN A 34 -20.39 5.28 -1.05
N GLY A 35 -20.28 5.70 -2.32
CA GLY A 35 -20.34 7.11 -2.70
C GLY A 35 -19.19 7.97 -2.13
N GLY A 36 -18.08 7.33 -1.84
CA GLY A 36 -16.89 7.92 -1.22
C GLY A 36 -15.86 8.43 -2.22
N ASP A 37 -14.68 8.79 -1.71
CA ASP A 37 -13.57 9.32 -2.47
C ASP A 37 -12.43 8.31 -2.56
N PHE A 38 -11.89 8.16 -3.77
CA PHE A 38 -10.69 7.41 -4.07
C PHE A 38 -9.54 8.40 -4.29
N VAL A 39 -8.53 8.39 -3.42
CA VAL A 39 -7.40 9.33 -3.44
C VAL A 39 -6.17 8.66 -4.05
N LEU A 40 -5.40 9.38 -4.86
CA LEU A 40 -4.07 8.96 -5.30
C LEU A 40 -3.02 9.74 -4.52
N ARG A 41 -2.12 9.03 -3.82
CA ARG A 41 -0.96 9.61 -3.13
C ARG A 41 0.32 8.95 -3.64
N ILE A 42 1.30 9.74 -4.08
CA ILE A 42 2.61 9.24 -4.50
C ILE A 42 3.55 9.17 -3.30
N GLU A 43 4.06 7.97 -3.00
CA GLU A 43 4.98 7.73 -1.88
C GLU A 43 6.42 7.59 -2.39
N ASP A 44 7.10 8.73 -2.53
CA ASP A 44 8.44 8.89 -3.11
C ASP A 44 9.55 9.17 -2.07
N THR A 45 9.31 8.89 -0.81
CA THR A 45 10.28 9.13 0.28
C THR A 45 11.51 8.24 0.23
N ASP A 46 11.46 7.11 -0.48
CA ASP A 46 12.61 6.26 -0.76
C ASP A 46 13.20 6.58 -2.13
N ARG A 47 14.09 7.57 -2.16
CA ARG A 47 14.75 8.02 -3.40
C ARG A 47 15.66 6.98 -4.04
N SER A 48 16.11 5.97 -3.30
CA SER A 48 16.97 4.92 -3.84
C SER A 48 16.24 4.00 -4.82
N ARG A 49 14.90 3.94 -4.72
CA ARG A 49 14.03 3.14 -5.59
C ARG A 49 13.23 3.96 -6.60
N TYR A 50 13.39 5.28 -6.58
CA TYR A 50 12.69 6.15 -7.54
C TYR A 50 13.15 5.87 -8.98
N VAL A 51 12.19 5.70 -9.89
CA VAL A 51 12.42 5.52 -11.33
C VAL A 51 11.78 6.69 -12.06
N GLU A 52 12.57 7.42 -12.84
CA GLU A 52 12.06 8.53 -13.66
C GLU A 52 10.96 8.06 -14.60
N GLY A 53 9.84 8.78 -14.63
CA GLY A 53 8.68 8.43 -15.46
C GLY A 53 7.73 7.41 -14.85
N ALA A 54 8.05 6.79 -13.72
CA ALA A 54 7.16 5.81 -13.07
C ALA A 54 5.81 6.41 -12.65
N GLU A 55 5.76 7.69 -12.31
CA GLU A 55 4.50 8.39 -12.02
C GLU A 55 3.56 8.40 -13.24
N LYS A 56 4.11 8.63 -14.44
CA LYS A 56 3.32 8.58 -15.70
C LYS A 56 2.76 7.18 -15.94
N VAL A 57 3.51 6.13 -15.59
CA VAL A 57 3.03 4.75 -15.66
C VAL A 57 1.82 4.56 -14.76
N ILE A 58 1.87 5.07 -13.51
CA ILE A 58 0.75 5.01 -12.57
C ILE A 58 -0.48 5.69 -13.16
N TYR A 59 -0.37 6.95 -13.60
CA TYR A 59 -1.50 7.70 -14.20
C TYR A 59 -2.06 7.01 -15.44
N ASN A 60 -1.18 6.56 -16.35
CA ASN A 60 -1.61 5.89 -17.58
C ASN A 60 -2.34 4.58 -17.29
N THR A 61 -1.83 3.78 -16.35
CA THR A 61 -2.47 2.52 -15.95
C THR A 61 -3.85 2.78 -15.35
N LEU A 62 -3.96 3.67 -14.35
CA LEU A 62 -5.26 4.00 -13.75
C LEU A 62 -6.26 4.52 -14.79
N LYS A 63 -5.80 5.36 -15.71
CA LYS A 63 -6.63 5.86 -16.82
C LYS A 63 -7.07 4.75 -17.77
N ALA A 64 -6.16 3.86 -18.16
CA ALA A 64 -6.44 2.76 -19.09
C ALA A 64 -7.48 1.77 -18.53
N VAL A 65 -7.48 1.55 -17.21
CA VAL A 65 -8.42 0.65 -16.54
C VAL A 65 -9.65 1.37 -15.96
N GLY A 66 -9.78 2.68 -16.15
CA GLY A 66 -10.94 3.47 -15.72
C GLY A 66 -11.00 3.77 -14.20
N LEU A 67 -9.93 3.54 -13.45
CA LEU A 67 -9.87 3.85 -12.01
C LEU A 67 -9.61 5.35 -11.79
N LYS A 68 -10.63 6.17 -11.98
CA LYS A 68 -10.54 7.62 -11.84
C LYS A 68 -10.51 8.00 -10.35
N HIS A 69 -9.38 8.59 -9.90
CA HIS A 69 -9.27 9.16 -8.56
C HIS A 69 -9.95 10.54 -8.48
N ASP A 70 -10.46 10.87 -7.29
CA ASP A 70 -11.15 12.13 -7.02
C ASP A 70 -10.19 13.22 -6.58
N GLU A 71 -9.11 12.84 -5.88
CA GLU A 71 -8.05 13.71 -5.41
C GLU A 71 -6.68 13.08 -5.70
N GLY A 72 -5.70 13.90 -6.01
CA GLY A 72 -4.35 13.43 -6.30
C GLY A 72 -3.44 14.53 -6.84
N PRO A 73 -2.16 14.22 -7.15
CA PRO A 73 -1.20 15.24 -7.58
C PRO A 73 -1.59 15.96 -8.86
N ASP A 74 -2.28 15.28 -9.80
CA ASP A 74 -2.67 15.77 -11.12
C ASP A 74 -4.04 16.47 -11.15
N VAL A 75 -4.93 16.12 -10.20
CA VAL A 75 -6.29 16.68 -10.13
C VAL A 75 -6.48 17.64 -8.95
N GLY A 76 -5.53 17.68 -8.02
CA GLY A 76 -5.64 18.46 -6.79
C GLY A 76 -6.62 17.87 -5.78
N GLY A 77 -7.12 18.71 -4.88
CA GLY A 77 -8.06 18.35 -3.82
C GLY A 77 -7.84 19.15 -2.55
N SER A 78 -8.62 18.85 -1.50
CA SER A 78 -8.63 19.64 -0.26
C SER A 78 -7.52 19.27 0.73
N TYR A 79 -6.82 18.15 0.53
CA TYR A 79 -5.88 17.56 1.49
C TYR A 79 -4.44 17.48 0.97
N GLY A 80 -4.14 18.16 -0.15
CA GLY A 80 -2.78 18.21 -0.72
C GLY A 80 -1.73 18.85 0.20
N PRO A 81 -0.45 18.70 -0.13
CA PRO A 81 0.10 18.00 -1.30
C PRO A 81 -0.10 16.47 -1.25
N TYR A 82 -0.21 15.83 -2.43
CA TYR A 82 -0.41 14.37 -2.55
C TYR A 82 0.88 13.63 -2.95
N ILE A 83 2.03 14.30 -2.88
CA ILE A 83 3.37 13.73 -3.06
C ILE A 83 4.09 13.81 -1.72
N GLN A 84 4.55 12.68 -1.19
CA GLN A 84 5.11 12.62 0.17
C GLN A 84 6.36 13.49 0.34
N SER A 85 7.23 13.57 -0.65
CA SER A 85 8.44 14.42 -0.57
C SER A 85 8.13 15.91 -0.39
N GLU A 86 6.97 16.38 -0.87
CA GLU A 86 6.51 17.77 -0.71
C GLU A 86 6.02 18.05 0.72
N ARG A 87 5.69 17.01 1.49
CA ARG A 87 5.17 17.08 2.88
C ARG A 87 6.26 16.98 3.96
N ARG A 88 7.53 16.90 3.55
CA ARG A 88 8.67 16.61 4.45
C ARG A 88 8.66 17.41 5.76
N GLY A 89 8.29 18.69 5.73
CA GLY A 89 8.28 19.57 6.89
C GLY A 89 7.23 19.22 7.95
N GLU A 90 6.21 18.45 7.59
CA GLU A 90 5.12 18.11 8.52
C GLU A 90 5.52 16.96 9.44
N TYR A 91 6.16 15.93 8.93
CA TYR A 91 6.46 14.72 9.70
C TYR A 91 7.32 14.94 10.93
N ILE A 92 8.29 15.86 10.87
CA ILE A 92 9.13 16.17 12.02
C ILE A 92 8.32 16.78 13.18
N LYS A 93 7.30 17.57 12.89
CA LYS A 93 6.43 18.18 13.92
C LYS A 93 5.73 17.09 14.73
N TYR A 94 5.13 16.12 14.03
CA TYR A 94 4.45 14.97 14.66
C TYR A 94 5.41 14.08 15.43
N ALA A 95 6.61 13.85 14.92
CA ALA A 95 7.62 13.07 15.64
C ALA A 95 8.06 13.75 16.94
N LEU A 96 8.22 15.10 16.94
CA LEU A 96 8.55 15.87 18.13
C LEU A 96 7.39 15.92 19.15
N GLU A 97 6.15 15.91 18.69
CA GLU A 97 4.98 15.77 19.55
C GLU A 97 4.99 14.43 20.30
N LEU A 98 5.30 13.32 19.58
CA LEU A 98 5.46 12.00 20.21
C LEU A 98 6.63 11.95 21.20
N VAL A 99 7.74 12.64 20.92
CA VAL A 99 8.85 12.76 21.89
C VAL A 99 8.39 13.50 23.15
N LYS A 100 7.69 14.62 22.97
CA LYS A 100 7.17 15.41 24.10
C LYS A 100 6.15 14.64 24.96
N SER A 101 5.33 13.78 24.35
CA SER A 101 4.38 12.91 25.07
C SER A 101 5.01 11.66 25.67
N GLY A 102 6.29 11.38 25.38
CA GLY A 102 6.99 10.16 25.81
C GLY A 102 6.67 8.92 25.00
N ALA A 103 5.93 9.04 23.88
CA ALA A 103 5.62 7.95 22.95
C ALA A 103 6.74 7.70 21.93
N ALA A 104 7.72 8.61 21.83
CA ALA A 104 8.93 8.46 21.03
C ALA A 104 10.15 9.01 21.79
N TYR A 105 11.34 8.75 21.26
CA TYR A 105 12.59 9.20 21.87
C TYR A 105 13.70 9.40 20.83
N TYR A 106 14.69 10.23 21.18
CA TYR A 106 15.92 10.39 20.42
C TYR A 106 16.84 9.19 20.62
N CYS A 107 17.27 8.57 19.53
CA CYS A 107 18.22 7.47 19.57
C CYS A 107 19.52 7.88 18.88
N PHE A 108 20.62 7.87 19.62
CA PHE A 108 21.97 8.24 19.19
C PHE A 108 22.86 7.02 18.91
N CYS A 109 22.28 5.80 18.87
CA CYS A 109 23.03 4.59 18.58
C CYS A 109 23.61 4.64 17.16
N GLU A 110 24.90 4.32 17.05
CA GLU A 110 25.55 4.11 15.75
C GLU A 110 25.12 2.77 15.17
N LYS A 111 25.07 2.68 13.83
CA LYS A 111 24.87 1.39 13.17
C LYS A 111 26.10 0.53 13.46
N SER A 112 25.95 -0.61 14.08
CA SER A 112 27.00 -1.61 14.12
C SER A 112 27.00 -2.34 12.77
N GLU A 113 28.07 -2.20 11.99
CA GLU A 113 28.38 -3.14 10.91
C GLU A 113 29.00 -4.37 11.58
N ASP A 114 28.32 -5.50 11.57
CA ASP A 114 28.99 -6.75 11.81
C ASP A 114 29.77 -7.18 10.55
N ASN A 115 30.81 -8.01 10.74
CA ASN A 115 31.76 -8.40 9.70
C ASN A 115 31.15 -9.23 8.53
N GLU A 116 29.82 -9.43 8.51
CA GLU A 116 29.11 -10.24 7.51
C GLU A 116 28.10 -9.45 6.67
N GLY A 117 28.01 -8.12 6.83
CA GLY A 117 27.10 -7.27 6.02
C GLY A 117 25.60 -7.51 6.30
N VAL A 118 25.28 -8.28 7.33
CA VAL A 118 23.91 -8.46 7.83
C VAL A 118 23.60 -7.29 8.75
N PHE A 119 22.64 -6.45 8.37
CA PHE A 119 22.14 -5.37 9.22
C PHE A 119 21.42 -5.93 10.44
N GLN A 120 22.16 -6.35 11.45
CA GLN A 120 21.60 -6.47 12.77
C GLN A 120 21.32 -5.06 13.28
N SER A 121 20.11 -4.82 13.74
CA SER A 121 19.73 -3.60 14.43
C SER A 121 20.54 -3.54 15.74
N GLY A 122 21.74 -2.97 15.69
CA GLY A 122 22.56 -2.71 16.88
C GLY A 122 21.93 -1.67 17.81
N HIS A 123 20.60 -1.63 17.82
CA HIS A 123 19.82 -0.80 18.71
C HIS A 123 19.87 -1.38 20.12
N SER A 124 20.63 -0.73 21.00
CA SER A 124 20.53 -0.98 22.42
C SER A 124 19.45 -0.08 23.02
N ASP A 125 18.63 -0.59 23.92
CA ASP A 125 17.61 0.20 24.63
C ASP A 125 18.20 1.38 25.46
N LYS A 126 19.53 1.59 25.43
CA LYS A 126 20.24 2.62 26.19
C LYS A 126 19.72 4.04 25.99
N CYS A 127 19.30 4.38 24.76
CA CYS A 127 18.78 5.71 24.46
C CYS A 127 17.33 5.89 24.88
N ARG A 128 16.63 4.82 25.17
CA ARG A 128 15.19 4.82 25.44
C ARG A 128 14.82 5.57 26.72
N ASP A 129 15.72 5.55 27.69
CA ASP A 129 15.50 6.08 29.03
C ASP A 129 16.48 7.22 29.39
N LEU A 130 17.11 7.85 28.38
CA LEU A 130 17.91 9.06 28.57
C LEU A 130 17.04 10.18 29.15
N SER A 131 17.60 10.89 30.14
CA SER A 131 16.98 12.09 30.65
C SER A 131 16.98 13.23 29.61
N GLU A 132 16.08 14.17 29.76
CA GLU A 132 16.02 15.37 28.89
C GLU A 132 17.35 16.14 28.89
N SER A 133 18.03 16.22 30.03
CA SER A 133 19.36 16.84 30.15
C SER A 133 20.42 16.15 29.33
N GLU A 134 20.44 14.80 29.34
CA GLU A 134 21.39 14.02 28.54
C GLU A 134 21.08 14.15 27.03
N VAL A 135 19.82 14.11 26.64
CA VAL A 135 19.39 14.31 25.26
C VAL A 135 19.82 15.70 24.78
N ASN A 136 19.55 16.77 25.55
CA ASN A 136 19.91 18.14 25.20
C ASN A 136 21.43 18.31 25.07
N LYS A 137 22.23 17.67 25.93
CA LYS A 137 23.68 17.66 25.83
C LYS A 137 24.16 17.02 24.51
N LEU A 138 23.64 15.83 24.17
CA LEU A 138 24.00 15.12 22.93
C LEU A 138 23.59 15.90 21.67
N LEU A 139 22.44 16.55 21.69
CA LEU A 139 21.99 17.44 20.60
C LEU A 139 22.90 18.67 20.47
N ALA A 140 23.30 19.30 21.59
CA ALA A 140 24.23 20.44 21.62
C ALA A 140 25.63 20.07 21.11
N GLU A 141 26.08 18.82 21.34
CA GLU A 141 27.32 18.26 20.80
C GLU A 141 27.24 17.95 19.29
N GLY A 142 26.07 18.15 18.65
CA GLY A 142 25.85 17.86 17.22
C GLY A 142 25.82 16.37 16.87
N LYS A 143 25.56 15.50 17.83
CA LYS A 143 25.47 14.05 17.56
C LYS A 143 24.32 13.72 16.62
N LYS A 144 24.57 12.87 15.63
CA LYS A 144 23.54 12.37 14.73
C LYS A 144 22.55 11.51 15.50
N TYR A 145 21.28 11.62 15.19
CA TYR A 145 20.22 10.88 15.83
C TYR A 145 19.16 10.42 14.83
N VAL A 146 18.34 9.48 15.28
CA VAL A 146 17.04 9.15 14.68
C VAL A 146 15.96 9.32 15.77
N ILE A 147 14.71 9.48 15.39
CA ILE A 147 13.59 9.43 16.33
C ILE A 147 12.93 8.06 16.21
N ARG A 148 12.76 7.38 17.35
CA ARG A 148 12.13 6.04 17.43
C ARG A 148 10.83 6.10 18.20
N GLN A 149 9.83 5.33 17.73
CA GLN A 149 8.63 5.05 18.49
C GLN A 149 8.96 4.20 19.72
N LYS A 150 8.40 4.55 20.87
CA LYS A 150 8.59 3.82 22.14
C LYS A 150 7.50 2.76 22.28
N MET A 151 7.80 1.51 21.88
CA MET A 151 6.85 0.39 21.97
C MET A 151 6.61 -0.02 23.43
N PRO A 152 5.39 -0.38 23.84
CA PRO A 152 5.17 -1.02 25.13
C PRO A 152 5.92 -2.37 25.17
N LYS A 153 6.46 -2.74 26.33
CA LYS A 153 7.22 -4.01 26.50
C LYS A 153 6.33 -5.15 26.96
N ASP A 154 5.30 -4.84 27.74
CA ASP A 154 4.41 -5.81 28.35
C ASP A 154 3.03 -5.82 27.71
N GLY A 155 2.32 -6.95 27.86
CA GLY A 155 0.97 -7.13 27.32
C GLY A 155 0.94 -7.38 25.82
N SER A 156 -0.19 -7.11 25.20
CA SER A 156 -0.44 -7.32 23.77
C SER A 156 -1.14 -6.13 23.14
N THR A 157 -0.97 -5.98 21.83
CA THR A 157 -1.69 -5.00 20.99
C THR A 157 -2.54 -5.71 19.98
N SER A 158 -3.84 -5.40 19.98
CA SER A 158 -4.83 -5.96 19.05
C SER A 158 -5.39 -4.88 18.12
N PHE A 159 -5.83 -5.33 16.96
CA PHE A 159 -6.63 -4.53 16.02
C PHE A 159 -7.61 -5.44 15.27
N ASP A 160 -8.69 -4.85 14.79
CA ASP A 160 -9.64 -5.55 13.96
C ASP A 160 -9.36 -5.28 12.49
N ASP A 161 -9.28 -6.36 11.71
CA ASP A 161 -9.13 -6.34 10.27
C ASP A 161 -10.41 -6.86 9.62
N ALA A 162 -10.91 -6.15 8.62
CA ALA A 162 -12.19 -6.49 7.98
C ALA A 162 -12.17 -7.85 7.28
N VAL A 163 -10.99 -8.34 6.89
CA VAL A 163 -10.82 -9.64 6.22
C VAL A 163 -10.35 -10.71 7.19
N PHE A 164 -9.29 -10.43 7.97
CA PHE A 164 -8.65 -11.44 8.83
C PHE A 164 -9.29 -11.54 10.22
N GLY A 165 -10.14 -10.58 10.62
CA GLY A 165 -10.71 -10.50 11.96
C GLY A 165 -9.73 -9.90 12.96
N THR A 166 -9.93 -10.16 14.26
CA THR A 166 -9.06 -9.62 15.30
C THR A 166 -7.68 -10.25 15.25
N VAL A 167 -6.65 -9.42 15.10
CA VAL A 167 -5.23 -9.81 15.10
C VAL A 167 -4.59 -9.28 16.37
N THR A 168 -3.91 -10.15 17.11
CA THR A 168 -3.22 -9.82 18.37
C THR A 168 -1.75 -10.20 18.28
N VAL A 169 -0.88 -9.28 18.70
CA VAL A 169 0.57 -9.46 18.73
C VAL A 169 1.07 -9.13 20.13
N GLU A 170 1.97 -9.98 20.68
CA GLU A 170 2.63 -9.71 21.95
C GLU A 170 3.56 -8.49 21.81
N ASN A 171 3.45 -7.54 22.72
CA ASN A 171 4.23 -6.28 22.64
C ASN A 171 5.74 -6.51 22.66
N LYS A 172 6.22 -7.57 23.31
CA LYS A 172 7.64 -7.96 23.32
C LYS A 172 8.20 -8.29 21.93
N GLU A 173 7.33 -8.61 20.95
CA GLU A 173 7.69 -8.89 19.56
C GLU A 173 7.77 -7.60 18.71
N LEU A 174 7.30 -6.48 19.27
CA LEU A 174 7.31 -5.19 18.60
C LEU A 174 8.62 -4.45 18.90
N GLU A 175 9.48 -4.32 17.90
CA GLU A 175 10.69 -3.51 18.01
C GLU A 175 10.36 -2.01 17.86
N ASP A 176 11.12 -1.18 18.60
CA ASP A 176 11.06 0.29 18.50
C ASP A 176 11.47 0.70 17.08
N GLN A 177 10.49 1.04 16.25
CA GLN A 177 10.73 1.43 14.84
C GLN A 177 11.24 2.87 14.73
N ILE A 178 12.06 3.13 13.71
CA ILE A 178 12.47 4.50 13.37
C ILE A 178 11.28 5.23 12.75
N LEU A 179 10.98 6.41 13.25
CA LEU A 179 9.99 7.34 12.70
C LEU A 179 10.66 8.34 11.75
N ILE A 180 11.74 9.00 12.24
CA ILE A 180 12.54 9.95 11.46
C ILE A 180 13.97 9.43 11.35
N LYS A 181 14.46 9.33 10.14
CA LYS A 181 15.84 8.93 9.82
C LYS A 181 16.84 10.04 10.14
N SER A 182 18.13 9.72 10.19
CA SER A 182 19.22 10.69 10.46
C SER A 182 19.36 11.80 9.41
N ASP A 183 18.81 11.61 8.21
CA ASP A 183 18.72 12.61 7.14
C ASP A 183 17.48 13.54 7.26
N GLY A 184 16.67 13.32 8.31
CA GLY A 184 15.44 14.07 8.59
C GLY A 184 14.22 13.62 7.76
N TYR A 185 14.34 12.54 6.96
CA TYR A 185 13.18 11.97 6.26
C TYR A 185 12.41 10.99 7.15
N PRO A 186 11.09 10.93 7.03
CA PRO A 186 10.31 9.91 7.72
C PRO A 186 10.59 8.53 7.13
N THR A 187 10.33 7.50 7.92
CA THR A 187 10.19 6.15 7.37
C THR A 187 8.79 5.99 6.76
N TYR A 188 8.66 5.02 5.85
CA TYR A 188 7.36 4.65 5.28
C TYR A 188 6.30 4.42 6.38
N ASN A 189 6.63 3.65 7.41
CA ASN A 189 5.72 3.30 8.49
C ASN A 189 5.20 4.51 9.29
N PHE A 190 5.90 5.61 9.29
CA PHE A 190 5.48 6.83 9.96
C PHE A 190 4.72 7.76 9.02
N ALA A 191 5.27 7.99 7.83
CA ALA A 191 4.67 8.89 6.85
C ALA A 191 3.25 8.49 6.49
N ASN A 192 3.01 7.18 6.25
CA ASN A 192 1.68 6.71 5.85
C ASN A 192 0.61 6.97 6.92
N VAL A 193 0.94 6.85 8.21
CA VAL A 193 0.00 7.10 9.32
C VAL A 193 -0.38 8.58 9.39
N ILE A 194 0.63 9.46 9.28
CA ILE A 194 0.39 10.91 9.30
C ILE A 194 -0.46 11.34 8.10
N ASP A 195 -0.09 10.88 6.90
CA ASP A 195 -0.80 11.23 5.68
C ASP A 195 -2.22 10.67 5.65
N ASP A 196 -2.41 9.43 6.11
CA ASP A 196 -3.74 8.82 6.18
C ASP A 196 -4.64 9.61 7.14
N HIS A 197 -4.11 10.07 8.28
CA HIS A 197 -4.85 10.94 9.19
C HIS A 197 -5.16 12.30 8.57
N GLU A 198 -4.16 13.01 8.05
CA GLU A 198 -4.33 14.36 7.51
C GLU A 198 -5.19 14.40 6.24
N MET A 199 -5.18 13.31 5.44
CA MET A 199 -6.05 13.16 4.27
C MET A 199 -7.43 12.56 4.61
N ALA A 200 -7.74 12.42 5.91
CA ALA A 200 -8.99 11.88 6.42
C ALA A 200 -9.34 10.49 5.81
N ILE A 201 -8.33 9.64 5.61
CA ILE A 201 -8.52 8.29 5.09
C ILE A 201 -9.25 7.45 6.14
N THR A 202 -10.34 6.84 5.74
CA THR A 202 -11.21 6.03 6.62
C THR A 202 -10.96 4.53 6.47
N HIS A 203 -10.47 4.09 5.31
CA HIS A 203 -10.18 2.69 5.02
C HIS A 203 -8.78 2.55 4.41
N VAL A 204 -7.98 1.68 4.98
CA VAL A 204 -6.62 1.37 4.53
C VAL A 204 -6.60 -0.03 3.96
N VAL A 205 -6.51 -0.12 2.62
CA VAL A 205 -6.41 -1.39 1.90
C VAL A 205 -4.96 -1.63 1.50
N ARG A 206 -4.44 -2.84 1.75
CA ARG A 206 -3.06 -3.21 1.41
C ARG A 206 -2.84 -4.72 1.51
N GLY A 207 -1.67 -5.21 1.10
CA GLY A 207 -1.34 -6.64 1.18
C GLY A 207 -1.22 -7.15 2.63
N CYS A 208 -1.51 -8.43 2.84
CA CYS A 208 -1.45 -9.07 4.17
C CYS A 208 -0.04 -9.13 4.77
N GLU A 209 1.01 -8.84 4.00
CA GLU A 209 2.38 -8.69 4.52
C GLU A 209 2.51 -7.57 5.56
N TYR A 210 1.59 -6.62 5.59
CA TYR A 210 1.56 -5.54 6.56
C TYR A 210 0.82 -5.87 7.87
N LEU A 211 0.19 -7.06 7.99
CA LEU A 211 -0.50 -7.47 9.21
C LEU A 211 0.40 -7.39 10.44
N SER A 212 1.66 -7.83 10.33
CA SER A 212 2.63 -7.78 11.43
C SER A 212 3.08 -6.36 11.81
N SER A 213 2.98 -5.40 10.89
CA SER A 213 3.35 -3.99 11.14
C SER A 213 2.18 -3.16 11.67
N THR A 214 0.94 -3.59 11.46
CA THR A 214 -0.27 -2.84 11.81
C THR A 214 -0.39 -2.52 13.30
N PRO A 215 0.02 -3.38 14.25
CA PRO A 215 0.04 -3.01 15.67
C PRO A 215 0.86 -1.76 15.96
N LYS A 216 1.99 -1.56 15.26
CA LYS A 216 2.85 -0.37 15.39
C LYS A 216 2.13 0.90 14.94
N TYR A 217 1.32 0.81 13.88
CA TYR A 217 0.50 1.94 13.40
C TYR A 217 -0.62 2.27 14.37
N ASN A 218 -1.33 1.27 14.89
CA ASN A 218 -2.35 1.48 15.92
C ASN A 218 -1.81 2.15 17.18
N LEU A 219 -0.60 1.80 17.58
CA LEU A 219 0.08 2.46 18.70
C LEU A 219 0.40 3.94 18.39
N LEU A 220 0.68 4.29 17.11
CA LEU A 220 0.83 5.70 16.71
C LEU A 220 -0.51 6.43 16.78
N TYR A 221 -1.59 5.89 16.19
CA TYR A 221 -2.93 6.48 16.29
C TYR A 221 -3.32 6.70 17.75
N LYS A 222 -3.10 5.70 18.61
CA LYS A 222 -3.37 5.80 20.06
C LYS A 222 -2.54 6.88 20.73
N ALA A 223 -1.26 7.00 20.40
CA ALA A 223 -0.36 7.98 20.99
C ALA A 223 -0.74 9.42 20.64
N PHE A 224 -1.28 9.64 19.45
CA PHE A 224 -1.84 10.93 19.01
C PHE A 224 -3.28 11.18 19.50
N GLY A 225 -3.96 10.16 20.04
CA GLY A 225 -5.38 10.25 20.38
C GLY A 225 -6.31 10.28 19.15
N TRP A 226 -5.84 9.76 18.02
CA TRP A 226 -6.58 9.68 16.76
C TRP A 226 -7.36 8.36 16.66
N GLU A 227 -8.47 8.40 15.93
CA GLU A 227 -9.20 7.20 15.52
C GLU A 227 -8.43 6.48 14.41
N ALA A 228 -8.21 5.17 14.58
CA ALA A 228 -7.57 4.36 13.56
C ALA A 228 -8.55 4.07 12.40
N PRO A 229 -8.05 3.97 11.15
CA PRO A 229 -8.89 3.61 10.01
C PRO A 229 -9.35 2.15 10.09
N VAL A 230 -10.36 1.80 9.30
CA VAL A 230 -10.72 0.41 9.03
C VAL A 230 -9.60 -0.23 8.20
N TYR A 231 -9.02 -1.31 8.69
CA TYR A 231 -8.00 -2.06 7.95
C TYR A 231 -8.62 -3.16 7.11
N VAL A 232 -8.17 -3.27 5.87
CA VAL A 232 -8.58 -4.30 4.89
C VAL A 232 -7.31 -4.90 4.29
N HIS A 233 -6.81 -5.98 4.89
CA HIS A 233 -5.64 -6.65 4.35
C HIS A 233 -6.03 -7.69 3.30
N LEU A 234 -5.38 -7.64 2.16
CA LEU A 234 -5.66 -8.50 1.01
C LEU A 234 -4.77 -9.74 1.01
N PRO A 235 -5.32 -10.93 0.69
CA PRO A 235 -4.52 -12.14 0.58
C PRO A 235 -3.47 -12.02 -0.54
N LEU A 236 -2.40 -12.82 -0.46
CA LEU A 236 -1.37 -12.84 -1.49
C LEU A 236 -1.93 -13.34 -2.83
N ILE A 237 -1.38 -12.81 -3.92
CA ILE A 237 -1.48 -13.43 -5.23
C ILE A 237 -0.26 -14.33 -5.41
N MET A 238 -0.51 -15.60 -5.72
CA MET A 238 0.50 -16.61 -5.91
C MET A 238 0.69 -16.90 -7.40
N GLY A 239 1.89 -17.30 -7.79
CA GLY A 239 2.20 -17.83 -9.12
C GLY A 239 2.54 -19.31 -9.02
N LYS A 240 2.24 -20.07 -10.07
CA LYS A 240 2.59 -21.49 -10.18
C LYS A 240 4.01 -21.63 -10.73
N ASN A 241 4.89 -22.29 -10.00
CA ASN A 241 6.25 -22.60 -10.40
C ASN A 241 6.26 -23.78 -11.42
N GLU A 242 7.36 -23.96 -12.13
CA GLU A 242 7.53 -25.06 -13.10
C GLU A 242 7.41 -26.45 -12.46
N ASP A 243 7.84 -26.60 -11.20
CA ASP A 243 7.73 -27.84 -10.43
C ASP A 243 6.31 -28.10 -9.87
N GLY A 244 5.34 -27.23 -10.18
CA GLY A 244 3.96 -27.32 -9.72
C GLY A 244 3.70 -26.73 -8.32
N THR A 245 4.72 -26.31 -7.59
CA THR A 245 4.56 -25.59 -6.33
C THR A 245 4.05 -24.15 -6.57
N VAL A 246 3.57 -23.47 -5.53
CA VAL A 246 3.13 -22.10 -5.62
C VAL A 246 3.97 -21.19 -4.71
N SER A 247 4.23 -19.97 -5.18
CA SER A 247 4.95 -18.97 -4.42
C SER A 247 4.41 -17.58 -4.75
N LYS A 248 4.77 -16.54 -3.95
CA LYS A 248 4.32 -15.16 -4.21
C LYS A 248 4.58 -14.79 -5.67
N LEU A 249 3.55 -14.26 -6.35
CA LEU A 249 3.62 -13.85 -7.75
C LEU A 249 4.78 -12.86 -7.98
N SER A 250 5.62 -13.16 -8.95
CA SER A 250 6.81 -12.36 -9.29
C SER A 250 7.20 -12.58 -10.75
N LYS A 251 8.12 -11.77 -11.28
CA LYS A 251 8.60 -11.83 -12.68
C LYS A 251 9.04 -13.22 -13.16
N ARG A 252 9.45 -14.11 -12.26
CA ARG A 252 9.81 -15.51 -12.62
C ARG A 252 8.62 -16.36 -13.08
N HIS A 253 7.38 -15.89 -12.83
CA HIS A 253 6.15 -16.57 -13.27
C HIS A 253 5.63 -16.02 -14.61
N GLY A 254 6.40 -15.17 -15.31
CA GLY A 254 6.03 -14.54 -16.57
C GLY A 254 5.65 -13.07 -16.43
N ALA A 255 4.76 -12.60 -17.29
CA ALA A 255 4.24 -11.23 -17.30
C ALA A 255 3.38 -10.98 -16.04
N VAL A 256 3.81 -10.06 -15.20
CA VAL A 256 3.17 -9.77 -13.91
C VAL A 256 2.88 -8.28 -13.72
N SER A 257 3.17 -7.46 -14.74
CA SER A 257 2.78 -6.04 -14.78
C SER A 257 1.60 -5.84 -15.73
N PHE A 258 0.86 -4.76 -15.50
CA PHE A 258 -0.22 -4.35 -16.40
C PHE A 258 0.30 -4.12 -17.82
N GLU A 259 1.44 -3.46 -17.94
CA GLU A 259 2.09 -3.13 -19.23
C GLU A 259 2.51 -4.41 -19.98
N ASP A 260 3.07 -5.40 -19.28
CA ASP A 260 3.42 -6.67 -19.90
C ASP A 260 2.18 -7.38 -20.46
N LEU A 261 1.10 -7.44 -19.67
CA LEU A 261 -0.14 -8.08 -20.09
C LEU A 261 -0.80 -7.36 -21.29
N THR A 262 -0.85 -6.03 -21.28
CA THR A 262 -1.39 -5.27 -22.41
C THR A 262 -0.54 -5.41 -23.65
N ASN A 263 0.80 -5.49 -23.52
CA ASN A 263 1.70 -5.77 -24.64
C ASN A 263 1.52 -7.19 -25.23
N MET A 264 1.03 -8.13 -24.43
CA MET A 264 0.63 -9.47 -24.90
C MET A 264 -0.74 -9.48 -25.57
N GLY A 265 -1.47 -8.35 -25.59
CA GLY A 265 -2.78 -8.20 -26.23
C GLY A 265 -3.98 -8.42 -25.30
N TYR A 266 -3.78 -8.56 -23.99
CA TYR A 266 -4.91 -8.60 -23.06
C TYR A 266 -5.58 -7.24 -22.93
N LEU A 267 -6.91 -7.24 -22.96
CA LEU A 267 -7.70 -6.01 -22.83
C LEU A 267 -7.68 -5.49 -21.39
N PRO A 268 -7.55 -4.16 -21.17
CA PRO A 268 -7.59 -3.56 -19.84
C PRO A 268 -8.81 -3.97 -19.01
N GLU A 269 -10.00 -3.99 -19.63
CA GLU A 269 -11.24 -4.40 -18.97
C GLU A 269 -11.25 -5.90 -18.59
N ALA A 270 -10.64 -6.76 -19.40
CA ALA A 270 -10.49 -8.18 -19.06
C ALA A 270 -9.53 -8.38 -17.90
N ILE A 271 -8.41 -7.64 -17.88
CA ILE A 271 -7.44 -7.66 -16.78
C ILE A 271 -8.13 -7.21 -15.48
N ILE A 272 -8.86 -6.09 -15.49
CA ILE A 272 -9.55 -5.56 -14.30
C ILE A 272 -10.58 -6.54 -13.78
N ASN A 273 -11.42 -7.09 -14.63
CA ASN A 273 -12.42 -8.07 -14.22
C ASN A 273 -11.75 -9.32 -13.63
N TYR A 274 -10.71 -9.85 -14.29
CA TYR A 274 -10.00 -11.01 -13.79
C TYR A 274 -9.34 -10.77 -12.43
N ILE A 275 -8.63 -9.64 -12.24
CA ILE A 275 -7.96 -9.36 -10.97
C ILE A 275 -8.95 -9.06 -9.83
N ALA A 276 -10.17 -8.62 -10.14
CA ALA A 276 -11.22 -8.48 -9.13
C ALA A 276 -11.53 -9.83 -8.47
N PHE A 277 -11.44 -10.93 -9.22
CA PHE A 277 -11.67 -12.28 -8.71
C PHE A 277 -10.45 -12.92 -8.02
N LEU A 278 -9.31 -12.24 -7.99
CA LEU A 278 -8.14 -12.70 -7.25
C LEU A 278 -8.25 -12.36 -5.75
N GLY A 279 -9.17 -13.01 -5.06
CA GLY A 279 -9.40 -12.87 -3.64
C GLY A 279 -10.78 -12.33 -3.28
N TRP A 280 -11.67 -12.13 -4.24
CA TRP A 280 -13.07 -11.76 -4.02
C TRP A 280 -13.97 -12.55 -4.96
N CYS A 281 -15.23 -12.77 -4.58
CA CYS A 281 -16.24 -13.37 -5.43
C CYS A 281 -17.62 -12.75 -5.14
N PRO A 282 -18.47 -12.56 -6.19
CA PRO A 282 -19.84 -12.07 -6.01
C PRO A 282 -20.76 -13.14 -5.36
N ASP A 283 -21.99 -12.76 -5.01
CA ASP A 283 -23.02 -13.70 -4.57
C ASP A 283 -23.54 -14.56 -5.72
N SER A 284 -23.45 -14.05 -6.94
CA SER A 284 -23.91 -14.72 -8.15
C SER A 284 -22.82 -15.63 -8.74
N ASN A 285 -23.23 -16.51 -9.67
CA ASN A 285 -22.30 -17.30 -10.47
C ASN A 285 -21.78 -16.53 -11.71
N ARG A 286 -22.08 -15.23 -11.80
CA ARG A 286 -21.63 -14.37 -12.89
C ARG A 286 -20.14 -14.09 -12.72
N GLU A 287 -19.40 -14.10 -13.82
CA GLU A 287 -17.95 -13.82 -13.84
C GLU A 287 -17.58 -12.57 -14.66
N ILE A 288 -18.40 -12.19 -15.64
CA ILE A 288 -18.11 -11.03 -16.51
C ILE A 288 -18.86 -9.81 -15.99
N PHE A 289 -18.09 -8.77 -15.63
CA PHE A 289 -18.58 -7.53 -15.06
C PHE A 289 -17.85 -6.33 -15.64
N SER A 290 -18.56 -5.31 -16.06
CA SER A 290 -17.99 -3.99 -16.24
C SER A 290 -17.48 -3.42 -14.89
N LEU A 291 -16.61 -2.42 -14.91
CA LEU A 291 -16.15 -1.73 -13.71
C LEU A 291 -17.32 -1.12 -12.90
N SER A 292 -18.35 -0.60 -13.59
CA SER A 292 -19.56 -0.07 -12.94
C SER A 292 -20.33 -1.15 -12.21
N GLU A 293 -20.51 -2.32 -12.81
CA GLU A 293 -21.18 -3.46 -12.19
C GLU A 293 -20.36 -4.03 -11.03
N LEU A 294 -19.03 -4.14 -11.18
CA LEU A 294 -18.15 -4.49 -10.06
C LEU A 294 -18.32 -3.55 -8.88
N THR A 295 -18.46 -2.24 -9.13
CA THR A 295 -18.69 -1.25 -8.07
C THR A 295 -20.01 -1.47 -7.32
N GLN A 296 -21.05 -1.98 -7.99
CA GLN A 296 -22.35 -2.27 -7.39
C GLN A 296 -22.36 -3.59 -6.60
N GLU A 297 -21.62 -4.59 -7.08
CA GLU A 297 -21.59 -5.94 -6.51
C GLU A 297 -20.54 -6.11 -5.41
N PHE A 298 -19.53 -5.25 -5.37
CA PHE A 298 -18.39 -5.43 -4.48
C PHE A 298 -18.74 -5.23 -3.01
N SER A 299 -18.37 -6.20 -2.18
CA SER A 299 -18.45 -6.13 -0.72
C SER A 299 -17.17 -6.64 -0.09
N VAL A 300 -16.70 -5.95 0.95
CA VAL A 300 -15.49 -6.31 1.72
C VAL A 300 -15.65 -7.67 2.40
N ASP A 301 -16.85 -7.99 2.87
CA ASP A 301 -17.15 -9.25 3.57
C ASP A 301 -16.94 -10.49 2.71
N ARG A 302 -16.86 -10.31 1.39
CA ARG A 302 -16.62 -11.39 0.43
C ARG A 302 -15.17 -11.52 -0.01
N ILE A 303 -14.27 -10.76 0.59
CA ILE A 303 -12.84 -10.94 0.37
C ILE A 303 -12.38 -12.20 1.11
N SER A 304 -11.73 -13.11 0.37
CA SER A 304 -11.18 -14.35 0.91
C SER A 304 -9.95 -14.08 1.79
N LYS A 305 -9.77 -14.88 2.84
CA LYS A 305 -8.51 -14.92 3.62
C LYS A 305 -7.41 -15.71 2.91
N SER A 306 -7.81 -16.62 2.02
CA SER A 306 -6.87 -17.52 1.34
C SER A 306 -6.21 -16.86 0.13
N PRO A 307 -4.92 -17.13 -0.10
CA PRO A 307 -4.22 -16.68 -1.30
C PRO A 307 -4.91 -17.18 -2.58
N SER A 308 -4.85 -16.39 -3.64
CA SER A 308 -5.35 -16.73 -4.97
C SER A 308 -4.19 -17.01 -5.91
N VAL A 309 -4.34 -17.99 -6.79
CA VAL A 309 -3.33 -18.31 -7.80
C VAL A 309 -3.65 -17.58 -9.11
N PHE A 310 -2.66 -16.86 -9.64
CA PHE A 310 -2.75 -16.24 -10.95
C PHE A 310 -2.69 -17.32 -12.03
N ASP A 311 -3.73 -17.41 -12.86
CA ASP A 311 -3.86 -18.39 -13.92
C ASP A 311 -4.06 -17.70 -15.28
N TYR A 312 -3.07 -17.83 -16.17
CA TYR A 312 -3.13 -17.28 -17.52
C TYR A 312 -4.29 -17.85 -18.35
N LYS A 313 -4.61 -19.15 -18.20
CA LYS A 313 -5.72 -19.75 -18.95
C LYS A 313 -7.05 -19.12 -18.56
N LYS A 314 -7.21 -18.75 -17.27
CA LYS A 314 -8.42 -18.04 -16.83
C LYS A 314 -8.44 -16.62 -17.38
N LEU A 315 -7.29 -15.92 -17.39
CA LEU A 315 -7.18 -14.60 -18.02
C LEU A 315 -7.45 -14.65 -19.53
N ASP A 316 -6.95 -15.69 -20.23
CA ASP A 316 -7.24 -15.92 -21.66
C ASP A 316 -8.75 -16.03 -21.90
N TRP A 317 -9.44 -16.78 -21.03
CA TRP A 317 -10.89 -16.91 -21.10
C TRP A 317 -11.59 -15.57 -20.90
N TYR A 318 -11.22 -14.79 -19.88
CA TYR A 318 -11.77 -13.44 -19.67
C TYR A 318 -11.55 -12.55 -20.92
N SER A 319 -10.33 -12.54 -21.44
CA SER A 319 -10.00 -11.73 -22.63
C SER A 319 -10.84 -12.16 -23.84
N ALA A 320 -11.01 -13.46 -24.06
CA ALA A 320 -11.84 -13.98 -25.15
C ALA A 320 -13.31 -13.56 -25.01
N GLU A 321 -13.89 -13.58 -23.79
CA GLU A 321 -15.27 -13.16 -23.57
C GLU A 321 -15.46 -11.65 -23.85
N TYR A 322 -14.51 -10.81 -23.43
CA TYR A 322 -14.55 -9.38 -23.74
C TYR A 322 -14.38 -9.10 -25.24
N ILE A 323 -13.49 -9.81 -25.94
CA ILE A 323 -13.33 -9.68 -27.40
C ILE A 323 -14.63 -10.07 -28.13
N LYS A 324 -15.27 -11.17 -27.76
CA LYS A 324 -16.53 -11.62 -28.34
C LYS A 324 -17.68 -10.60 -28.16
N SER A 325 -17.62 -9.77 -27.13
CA SER A 325 -18.63 -8.75 -26.85
C SER A 325 -18.47 -7.46 -27.69
N LYS A 326 -17.35 -7.31 -28.41
CA LYS A 326 -17.07 -6.14 -29.24
C LYS A 326 -17.83 -6.19 -30.56
N THR A 327 -18.19 -5.00 -31.10
CA THR A 327 -18.67 -4.90 -32.47
C THR A 327 -17.52 -5.18 -33.46
N LEU A 328 -17.87 -5.42 -34.71
CA LEU A 328 -16.86 -5.63 -35.78
C LEU A 328 -15.93 -4.41 -35.90
N GLU A 329 -16.49 -3.21 -35.87
CA GLU A 329 -15.75 -1.96 -35.99
C GLU A 329 -14.76 -1.78 -34.79
N GLU A 330 -15.23 -2.02 -33.58
CA GLU A 330 -14.38 -1.97 -32.37
C GLU A 330 -13.26 -3.03 -32.43
N PHE A 331 -13.59 -4.24 -32.91
CA PHE A 331 -12.60 -5.30 -33.06
C PHE A 331 -11.55 -4.95 -34.14
N GLU A 332 -11.96 -4.42 -35.29
CA GLU A 332 -11.05 -4.00 -36.37
C GLU A 332 -10.10 -2.90 -35.87
N GLU A 333 -10.62 -1.88 -35.18
CA GLU A 333 -9.80 -0.81 -34.59
C GLU A 333 -8.76 -1.36 -33.60
N MET A 334 -9.18 -2.28 -32.71
CA MET A 334 -8.29 -2.90 -31.71
C MET A 334 -7.25 -3.82 -32.35
N ALA A 335 -7.62 -4.59 -33.39
CA ALA A 335 -6.75 -5.57 -34.02
C ALA A 335 -5.75 -4.92 -34.98
N TRP A 336 -6.10 -3.75 -35.55
CA TRP A 336 -5.30 -3.08 -36.59
C TRP A 336 -3.83 -2.89 -36.24
N PRO A 337 -3.44 -2.44 -35.03
CA PRO A 337 -2.03 -2.29 -34.65
C PRO A 337 -1.21 -3.59 -34.67
N TYR A 338 -1.87 -4.75 -34.59
CA TYR A 338 -1.24 -6.07 -34.59
C TYR A 338 -1.16 -6.72 -35.98
N ILE A 339 -2.10 -6.39 -36.86
CA ILE A 339 -2.18 -6.96 -38.23
C ILE A 339 -1.55 -6.06 -39.29
N SER A 340 -1.38 -4.77 -39.03
CA SER A 340 -0.78 -3.78 -39.96
C SER A 340 0.74 -3.66 -39.83
N ARG A 341 1.39 -4.52 -39.06
CA ARG A 341 2.85 -4.54 -38.87
C ARG A 341 3.55 -5.44 -39.90
#